data_47a163d2c30e9db54428315c260c7bc6
#
_entry.id   47a163d2c30e9db54428315c260c7bc6
#
_cell.length_a   1.000
_cell.length_b   1.000
_cell.length_c   1.000
_cell.angle_alpha   90.00
_cell.angle_beta   90.00
_cell.angle_gamma   90.00
#
_symmetry.space_group_name_H-M   'P 1'
#
loop_
_entity.id
_entity.type
_entity.pdbx_description
1 polymer ?
#
loop_
_entity_poly.entity_id
_entity_poly.type
_entity_poly.pdbx_seq_one_letter_code
_entity_poly.pdbx_strand_id
1 'polypeptide(L)'
;MKITFLGTGAADWYYEEHGNMKGYRRNSSLLIDDCLLIDPGPNVPNALEVFGKDTYGVKYIINTHNHRDHYNADTVEYLKLRGAEFYPFESGETKVLGKYTVSAYRSNHSTCEKSVHFIISDGEKRLFYGLDGAWLMYEEVQAIKEKTVDLAILDATAGENLGDFRVFEHNDLHMVVAIKAALEKNVNRWMISHMARILHTEHEILAEKMAKHGFEVAYDGFETEI
;
A
#
# COMPACT_ATOMS: atom_id res chain seq x y z
N MET A 1 -14.40 1.65 7.86
CA MET A 1 -13.70 1.23 6.59
C MET A 1 -12.95 -0.04 6.90
N LYS A 2 -13.35 -1.18 6.27
CA LYS A 2 -12.65 -2.47 6.38
C LYS A 2 -11.49 -2.52 5.40
N ILE A 3 -10.34 -2.97 5.84
CA ILE A 3 -9.11 -3.03 5.03
C ILE A 3 -8.59 -4.45 5.02
N THR A 4 -8.36 -5.00 3.84
CA THR A 4 -7.75 -6.32 3.63
C THR A 4 -6.46 -6.17 2.83
N PHE A 5 -5.34 -6.63 3.35
CA PHE A 5 -4.07 -6.69 2.63
C PHE A 5 -4.03 -7.93 1.75
N LEU A 6 -4.16 -7.76 0.43
CA LEU A 6 -4.06 -8.87 -0.52
C LEU A 6 -2.62 -9.29 -0.76
N GLY A 7 -1.68 -8.36 -0.61
CA GLY A 7 -0.25 -8.59 -0.67
C GLY A 7 0.52 -7.48 0.03
N THR A 8 1.71 -7.79 0.52
CA THR A 8 2.54 -6.91 1.36
C THR A 8 4.01 -6.92 0.98
N GLY A 9 4.37 -7.57 -0.10
CA GLY A 9 5.73 -7.70 -0.62
C GLY A 9 6.05 -6.68 -1.70
N ALA A 10 7.33 -6.34 -1.81
CA ALA A 10 7.90 -5.55 -2.91
C ALA A 10 8.10 -6.37 -4.19
N ALA A 11 8.69 -5.77 -5.22
CA ALA A 11 8.87 -6.34 -6.55
C ALA A 11 9.76 -7.60 -6.61
N ASP A 12 10.56 -7.87 -5.58
CA ASP A 12 11.51 -9.01 -5.53
C ASP A 12 10.88 -10.33 -5.03
N TRP A 13 9.58 -10.37 -4.86
CA TRP A 13 8.80 -11.56 -4.59
C TRP A 13 8.16 -12.10 -5.87
N TYR A 14 8.69 -13.21 -6.41
CA TYR A 14 8.15 -13.88 -7.58
C TYR A 14 7.38 -15.13 -7.15
N TYR A 15 6.12 -15.26 -7.54
CA TYR A 15 5.27 -16.39 -7.12
C TYR A 15 5.84 -17.74 -7.58
N GLU A 16 6.30 -17.81 -8.81
CA GLU A 16 6.86 -19.03 -9.42
C GLU A 16 8.09 -19.55 -8.66
N GLU A 17 8.89 -18.64 -8.11
CA GLU A 17 10.14 -18.97 -7.42
C GLU A 17 9.97 -19.08 -5.90
N HIS A 18 9.09 -18.25 -5.33
CA HIS A 18 9.03 -18.04 -3.89
C HIS A 18 7.70 -18.44 -3.25
N GLY A 19 6.65 -18.74 -4.05
CA GLY A 19 5.29 -18.98 -3.55
C GLY A 19 5.14 -20.11 -2.52
N ASN A 20 6.10 -21.05 -2.49
CA ASN A 20 6.17 -22.14 -1.52
C ASN A 20 7.11 -21.86 -0.33
N MET A 21 7.74 -20.68 -0.28
CA MET A 21 8.63 -20.33 0.83
C MET A 21 7.83 -19.96 2.08
N LYS A 22 8.34 -20.36 3.25
CA LYS A 22 7.84 -19.81 4.51
C LYS A 22 8.00 -18.28 4.52
N GLY A 23 6.92 -17.57 4.84
CA GLY A 23 6.95 -16.11 4.88
C GLY A 23 6.85 -15.44 3.51
N TYR A 24 6.47 -16.19 2.46
CA TYR A 24 6.18 -15.61 1.15
C TYR A 24 5.17 -14.47 1.28
N ARG A 25 5.42 -13.41 0.50
CA ARG A 25 4.53 -12.25 0.38
C ARG A 25 4.14 -12.05 -1.08
N ARG A 26 2.86 -11.86 -1.33
CA ARG A 26 2.36 -11.39 -2.63
C ARG A 26 2.77 -9.93 -2.83
N ASN A 27 2.88 -9.50 -4.07
CA ASN A 27 3.09 -8.09 -4.39
C ASN A 27 1.99 -7.22 -3.77
N SER A 28 2.37 -6.04 -3.33
CA SER A 28 1.52 -5.15 -2.53
C SER A 28 0.21 -4.80 -3.23
N SER A 29 -0.88 -5.03 -2.54
CA SER A 29 -2.23 -4.68 -2.98
C SER A 29 -3.17 -4.60 -1.79
N LEU A 30 -4.14 -3.70 -1.85
CA LEU A 30 -5.09 -3.44 -0.77
C LEU A 30 -6.52 -3.49 -1.28
N LEU A 31 -7.42 -4.11 -0.51
CA LEU A 31 -8.86 -4.12 -0.78
C LEU A 31 -9.59 -3.42 0.35
N ILE A 32 -10.40 -2.42 0.02
CA ILE A 32 -11.19 -1.63 0.97
C ILE A 32 -12.67 -2.00 0.82
N ASP A 33 -13.32 -2.35 1.95
CA ASP A 33 -14.73 -2.74 2.07
C ASP A 33 -15.18 -3.79 1.03
N ASP A 34 -14.27 -4.68 0.65
CA ASP A 34 -14.45 -5.68 -0.40
C ASP A 34 -14.88 -5.08 -1.77
N CYS A 35 -14.61 -3.78 -2.01
CA CYS A 35 -15.16 -2.99 -3.11
C CYS A 35 -14.14 -2.15 -3.88
N LEU A 36 -13.24 -1.43 -3.22
CA LEU A 36 -12.21 -0.60 -3.84
C LEU A 36 -10.85 -1.32 -3.75
N LEU A 37 -10.31 -1.67 -4.90
CA LEU A 37 -8.99 -2.31 -5.03
C LEU A 37 -7.92 -1.28 -5.38
N ILE A 38 -6.82 -1.31 -4.64
CA ILE A 38 -5.61 -0.53 -4.93
C ILE A 38 -4.52 -1.49 -5.41
N ASP A 39 -3.82 -1.12 -6.47
CA ASP A 39 -2.71 -1.84 -7.07
C ASP A 39 -3.10 -3.25 -7.56
N PRO A 40 -3.71 -3.33 -8.76
CA PRO A 40 -4.14 -4.58 -9.39
C PRO A 40 -2.94 -5.36 -9.96
N GLY A 41 -2.01 -5.74 -9.10
CA GLY A 41 -0.82 -6.52 -9.44
C GLY A 41 -1.14 -7.96 -9.86
N PRO A 42 -0.13 -8.73 -10.30
CA PRO A 42 -0.31 -10.08 -10.87
C PRO A 42 -0.83 -11.11 -9.88
N ASN A 43 -0.60 -10.90 -8.58
CA ASN A 43 -1.02 -11.85 -7.54
C ASN A 43 -2.46 -11.63 -7.04
N VAL A 44 -3.14 -10.56 -7.46
CA VAL A 44 -4.47 -10.19 -6.96
C VAL A 44 -5.53 -11.26 -7.21
N PRO A 45 -5.66 -11.89 -8.41
CA PRO A 45 -6.66 -12.93 -8.61
C PRO A 45 -6.48 -14.11 -7.65
N ASN A 46 -5.25 -14.57 -7.45
CA ASN A 46 -4.94 -15.62 -6.49
C ASN A 46 -5.20 -15.19 -5.04
N ALA A 47 -4.87 -13.95 -4.66
CA ALA A 47 -5.13 -13.44 -3.32
C ALA A 47 -6.62 -13.37 -3.01
N LEU A 48 -7.44 -12.88 -3.95
CA LEU A 48 -8.90 -12.83 -3.79
C LEU A 48 -9.48 -14.22 -3.57
N GLU A 49 -9.04 -15.21 -4.34
CA GLU A 49 -9.47 -16.60 -4.19
C GLU A 49 -9.05 -17.18 -2.83
N VAL A 50 -7.77 -17.10 -2.48
CA VAL A 50 -7.21 -17.68 -1.25
C VAL A 50 -7.82 -17.07 0.01
N PHE A 51 -8.09 -15.76 -0.01
CA PHE A 51 -8.70 -15.06 1.13
C PHE A 51 -10.23 -15.02 1.09
N GLY A 52 -10.85 -15.77 0.16
CA GLY A 52 -12.31 -15.91 0.08
C GLY A 52 -13.04 -14.62 -0.26
N LYS A 53 -12.41 -13.72 -1.04
CA LYS A 53 -12.99 -12.45 -1.44
C LYS A 53 -13.82 -12.60 -2.72
N ASP A 54 -15.00 -11.97 -2.74
CA ASP A 54 -15.84 -11.96 -3.92
C ASP A 54 -15.27 -11.03 -5.01
N THR A 55 -14.86 -11.61 -6.11
CA THR A 55 -14.34 -10.85 -7.26
C THR A 55 -15.39 -9.97 -7.92
N TYR A 56 -16.68 -10.30 -7.81
CA TYR A 56 -17.80 -9.48 -8.27
C TYR A 56 -18.14 -8.33 -7.32
N GLY A 57 -17.63 -8.39 -6.08
CA GLY A 57 -17.70 -7.30 -5.09
C GLY A 57 -16.85 -6.12 -5.47
N VAL A 58 -15.69 -6.33 -6.13
CA VAL A 58 -14.80 -5.28 -6.57
C VAL A 58 -15.49 -4.42 -7.62
N LYS A 59 -15.64 -3.12 -7.34
CA LYS A 59 -16.28 -2.14 -8.25
C LYS A 59 -15.31 -1.11 -8.79
N TYR A 60 -14.35 -0.71 -7.99
CA TYR A 60 -13.40 0.34 -8.31
C TYR A 60 -11.98 -0.20 -8.24
N ILE A 61 -11.20 0.06 -9.27
CA ILE A 61 -9.79 -0.31 -9.34
C ILE A 61 -8.99 0.98 -9.53
N ILE A 62 -8.00 1.21 -8.68
CA ILE A 62 -7.03 2.29 -8.80
C ILE A 62 -5.61 1.72 -8.66
N ASN A 63 -4.60 2.42 -9.15
CA ASN A 63 -3.22 2.03 -8.93
C ASN A 63 -2.34 3.24 -8.60
N THR A 64 -1.32 3.00 -7.80
CA THR A 64 -0.32 3.99 -7.45
C THR A 64 0.56 4.34 -8.65
N HIS A 65 0.96 3.34 -9.43
CA HIS A 65 1.82 3.48 -10.60
C HIS A 65 1.85 2.19 -11.43
N ASN A 66 2.61 2.19 -12.55
CA ASN A 66 2.58 1.11 -13.54
C ASN A 66 3.76 0.13 -13.44
N HIS A 67 4.47 0.04 -12.32
CA HIS A 67 5.43 -1.03 -12.14
C HIS A 67 4.70 -2.38 -12.08
N ARG A 68 5.38 -3.43 -12.57
CA ARG A 68 4.80 -4.76 -12.82
C ARG A 68 4.23 -5.45 -11.56
N ASP A 69 4.69 -5.09 -10.40
CA ASP A 69 4.20 -5.60 -9.12
C ASP A 69 2.93 -4.88 -8.63
N HIS A 70 2.67 -3.66 -9.09
CA HIS A 70 1.48 -2.86 -8.76
C HIS A 70 0.42 -2.89 -9.84
N TYR A 71 0.79 -3.14 -11.09
CA TYR A 71 -0.14 -3.14 -12.22
C TYR A 71 0.07 -4.35 -13.14
N ASN A 72 -1.03 -5.05 -13.41
CA ASN A 72 -1.08 -6.11 -14.40
C ASN A 72 -2.36 -5.96 -15.24
N ALA A 73 -2.18 -5.86 -16.56
CA ALA A 73 -3.30 -5.63 -17.48
C ALA A 73 -4.31 -6.80 -17.49
N ASP A 74 -3.81 -8.04 -17.36
CA ASP A 74 -4.68 -9.23 -17.34
C ASP A 74 -5.52 -9.26 -16.05
N THR A 75 -4.97 -8.82 -14.92
CA THR A 75 -5.70 -8.67 -13.65
C THR A 75 -6.80 -7.62 -13.78
N VAL A 76 -6.48 -6.48 -14.38
CA VAL A 76 -7.48 -5.42 -14.61
C VAL A 76 -8.60 -5.92 -15.52
N GLU A 77 -8.27 -6.57 -16.63
CA GLU A 77 -9.27 -7.12 -17.55
C GLU A 77 -10.12 -8.23 -16.90
N TYR A 78 -9.49 -9.12 -16.14
CA TYR A 78 -10.16 -10.15 -15.36
C TYR A 78 -11.24 -9.56 -14.42
N LEU A 79 -10.96 -8.46 -13.75
CA LEU A 79 -11.90 -7.79 -12.85
C LEU A 79 -12.94 -6.95 -13.61
N LYS A 80 -12.57 -6.32 -14.74
CA LYS A 80 -13.51 -5.59 -15.60
C LYS A 80 -14.58 -6.52 -16.17
N LEU A 81 -14.23 -7.75 -16.57
CA LEU A 81 -15.19 -8.78 -16.98
C LEU A 81 -16.17 -9.18 -15.86
N ARG A 82 -15.89 -8.81 -14.61
CA ARG A 82 -16.72 -9.02 -13.41
C ARG A 82 -17.45 -7.77 -12.94
N GLY A 83 -17.36 -6.69 -13.72
CA GLY A 83 -18.10 -5.45 -13.49
C GLY A 83 -17.33 -4.37 -12.71
N ALA A 84 -16.02 -4.53 -12.53
CA ALA A 84 -15.17 -3.48 -12.00
C ALA A 84 -14.82 -2.44 -13.06
N GLU A 85 -14.55 -1.20 -12.63
CA GLU A 85 -14.04 -0.14 -13.49
C GLU A 85 -12.66 0.31 -13.01
N PHE A 86 -11.74 0.58 -13.95
CA PHE A 86 -10.41 1.08 -13.65
C PHE A 86 -10.36 2.61 -13.79
N TYR A 87 -9.88 3.27 -12.74
CA TYR A 87 -9.78 4.72 -12.63
C TYR A 87 -8.32 5.13 -12.48
N PRO A 88 -7.65 5.55 -13.58
CA PRO A 88 -6.30 6.09 -13.50
C PRO A 88 -6.30 7.42 -12.76
N PHE A 89 -5.21 7.71 -12.05
CA PHE A 89 -4.99 8.98 -11.36
C PHE A 89 -3.68 9.63 -11.80
N GLU A 90 -3.71 10.95 -11.85
CA GLU A 90 -2.51 11.80 -11.90
C GLU A 90 -2.38 12.58 -10.58
N SER A 91 -1.16 12.98 -10.26
CA SER A 91 -0.91 13.78 -9.06
C SER A 91 -1.74 15.06 -9.05
N GLY A 92 -2.36 15.37 -7.90
CA GLY A 92 -3.25 16.51 -7.71
C GLY A 92 -4.72 16.24 -8.06
N GLU A 93 -5.04 15.07 -8.62
CA GLU A 93 -6.45 14.73 -8.89
C GLU A 93 -7.18 14.26 -7.64
N THR A 94 -8.48 14.59 -7.60
CA THR A 94 -9.42 14.02 -6.64
C THR A 94 -10.64 13.51 -7.39
N LYS A 95 -11.04 12.25 -7.12
CA LYS A 95 -12.21 11.62 -7.73
C LYS A 95 -13.13 11.05 -6.65
N VAL A 96 -14.42 11.02 -6.95
CA VAL A 96 -15.42 10.37 -6.09
C VAL A 96 -15.80 9.03 -6.72
N LEU A 97 -15.53 7.95 -6.01
CA LEU A 97 -15.79 6.57 -6.42
C LEU A 97 -16.80 5.94 -5.44
N GLY A 98 -18.08 6.00 -5.78
CA GLY A 98 -19.16 5.61 -4.87
C GLY A 98 -19.15 6.46 -3.60
N LYS A 99 -18.93 5.84 -2.45
CA LYS A 99 -18.82 6.56 -1.15
C LYS A 99 -17.42 7.12 -0.88
N TYR A 100 -16.42 6.77 -1.69
CA TYR A 100 -15.04 7.16 -1.44
C TYR A 100 -14.67 8.44 -2.18
N THR A 101 -14.02 9.35 -1.47
CA THR A 101 -13.25 10.45 -2.07
C THR A 101 -11.78 10.03 -2.06
N VAL A 102 -11.17 9.93 -3.23
CA VAL A 102 -9.78 9.51 -3.44
C VAL A 102 -9.00 10.69 -3.95
N SER A 103 -7.99 11.13 -3.23
CA SER A 103 -7.06 12.19 -3.62
C SER A 103 -5.67 11.61 -3.85
N ALA A 104 -5.07 11.92 -5.01
CA ALA A 104 -3.76 11.45 -5.41
C ALA A 104 -2.70 12.54 -5.23
N TYR A 105 -1.60 12.19 -4.61
CA TYR A 105 -0.44 13.06 -4.37
C TYR A 105 0.78 12.45 -5.02
N ARG A 106 1.68 13.27 -5.55
CA ARG A 106 2.92 12.79 -6.12
C ARG A 106 3.74 12.04 -5.06
N SER A 107 4.21 10.84 -5.40
CA SER A 107 5.18 10.12 -4.57
C SER A 107 6.62 10.41 -5.00
N ASN A 108 7.58 10.23 -4.09
CA ASN A 108 9.01 10.29 -4.39
C ASN A 108 9.52 8.90 -4.84
N HIS A 109 9.14 8.52 -6.07
CA HIS A 109 9.50 7.26 -6.71
C HIS A 109 9.94 7.54 -8.15
N SER A 110 11.21 7.91 -8.33
CA SER A 110 11.73 8.53 -9.55
C SER A 110 11.84 7.59 -10.74
N THR A 111 11.85 6.29 -10.53
CA THR A 111 11.80 5.28 -11.61
C THR A 111 10.43 5.21 -12.29
N CYS A 112 9.40 5.86 -11.71
CA CYS A 112 8.09 6.04 -12.32
C CYS A 112 7.60 7.49 -12.16
N GLU A 113 7.65 8.29 -13.24
CA GLU A 113 7.30 9.72 -13.22
C GLU A 113 5.87 10.03 -12.76
N LYS A 114 4.93 9.09 -12.93
CA LYS A 114 3.51 9.26 -12.62
C LYS A 114 3.09 8.53 -11.34
N SER A 115 4.03 8.19 -10.47
CA SER A 115 3.71 7.52 -9.23
C SER A 115 3.00 8.45 -8.24
N VAL A 116 1.98 7.91 -7.56
CA VAL A 116 1.16 8.64 -6.59
C VAL A 116 0.93 7.84 -5.33
N HIS A 117 0.76 8.56 -4.22
CA HIS A 117 0.16 8.06 -3.00
C HIS A 117 -1.30 8.51 -2.90
N PHE A 118 -2.10 7.81 -2.12
CA PHE A 118 -3.52 8.14 -1.98
C PHE A 118 -3.90 8.53 -0.55
N ILE A 119 -4.76 9.56 -0.43
CA ILE A 119 -5.62 9.74 0.73
C ILE A 119 -7.04 9.36 0.31
N ILE A 120 -7.62 8.38 1.02
CA ILE A 120 -8.95 7.84 0.75
C ILE A 120 -9.85 8.11 1.94
N SER A 121 -11.02 8.72 1.70
CA SER A 121 -12.00 8.98 2.74
C SER A 121 -13.38 8.46 2.33
N ASP A 122 -14.12 7.87 3.28
CA ASP A 122 -15.54 7.53 3.10
C ASP A 122 -16.48 8.55 3.76
N GLY A 123 -15.94 9.72 4.14
CA GLY A 123 -16.64 10.78 4.85
C GLY A 123 -16.42 10.75 6.37
N GLU A 124 -16.29 9.58 6.96
CA GLU A 124 -16.05 9.38 8.41
C GLU A 124 -14.58 9.07 8.70
N LYS A 125 -13.98 8.17 7.91
CA LYS A 125 -12.65 7.64 8.07
C LYS A 125 -11.70 8.09 6.96
N ARG A 126 -10.40 8.16 7.28
CA ARG A 126 -9.34 8.51 6.33
C ARG A 126 -8.18 7.53 6.42
N LEU A 127 -7.82 7.00 5.25
CA LEU A 127 -6.65 6.15 5.03
C LEU A 127 -5.61 6.94 4.21
N PHE A 128 -4.35 6.92 4.64
CA PHE A 128 -3.20 7.27 3.79
C PHE A 128 -2.53 5.99 3.31
N TYR A 129 -2.43 5.80 1.99
CA TYR A 129 -1.74 4.69 1.35
C TYR A 129 -0.53 5.24 0.62
N GLY A 130 0.65 5.08 1.22
CA GLY A 130 1.92 5.64 0.79
C GLY A 130 2.96 4.55 0.53
N LEU A 131 2.74 3.72 -0.49
CA LEU A 131 3.69 2.70 -0.94
C LEU A 131 4.44 3.17 -2.19
N ASP A 132 5.66 2.71 -2.33
CA ASP A 132 6.61 3.13 -3.36
C ASP A 132 6.88 4.65 -3.35
N GLY A 133 7.58 5.03 -2.30
CA GLY A 133 8.04 6.41 -2.15
C GLY A 133 8.97 6.58 -0.95
N ALA A 134 10.11 7.22 -1.19
CA ALA A 134 11.00 7.64 -0.13
C ALA A 134 10.53 8.96 0.47
N TRP A 135 10.38 9.02 1.80
CA TRP A 135 9.84 10.17 2.52
C TRP A 135 8.39 10.48 2.09
N LEU A 136 7.92 11.67 2.43
CA LEU A 136 6.65 12.23 1.96
C LEU A 136 6.93 13.57 1.27
N MET A 137 6.20 13.84 0.19
CA MET A 137 6.24 15.14 -0.45
C MET A 137 5.52 16.18 0.42
N TYR A 138 5.87 17.45 0.26
CA TYR A 138 5.32 18.52 1.11
C TYR A 138 3.79 18.61 1.07
N GLU A 139 3.19 18.40 -0.09
CA GLU A 139 1.74 18.43 -0.30
C GLU A 139 1.02 17.32 0.47
N GLU A 140 1.60 16.13 0.54
CA GLU A 140 1.08 15.01 1.34
C GLU A 140 1.10 15.34 2.83
N VAL A 141 2.24 15.88 3.29
CA VAL A 141 2.40 16.31 4.69
C VAL A 141 1.33 17.36 5.05
N GLN A 142 1.08 18.35 4.17
CA GLN A 142 0.05 19.36 4.42
C GLN A 142 -1.35 18.73 4.47
N ALA A 143 -1.69 17.85 3.53
CA ALA A 143 -2.99 17.16 3.50
C ALA A 143 -3.23 16.28 4.75
N ILE A 144 -2.18 15.61 5.25
CA ILE A 144 -2.25 14.81 6.49
C ILE A 144 -2.43 15.75 7.70
N LYS A 145 -1.75 16.90 7.73
CA LYS A 145 -1.86 17.88 8.83
C LYS A 145 -3.18 18.64 8.85
N GLU A 146 -3.79 18.85 7.68
CA GLU A 146 -5.05 19.56 7.55
C GLU A 146 -6.22 18.79 8.19
N LYS A 147 -6.25 17.47 8.03
CA LYS A 147 -7.27 16.61 8.63
C LYS A 147 -6.67 15.27 9.04
N THR A 148 -6.90 14.87 10.28
CA THR A 148 -6.40 13.61 10.86
C THR A 148 -6.67 12.40 9.96
N VAL A 149 -5.67 11.53 9.86
CA VAL A 149 -5.70 10.24 9.18
C VAL A 149 -5.91 9.13 10.22
N ASP A 150 -6.85 8.24 10.00
CA ASP A 150 -7.12 7.13 10.93
C ASP A 150 -6.07 6.04 10.85
N LEU A 151 -5.57 5.75 9.63
CA LEU A 151 -4.50 4.80 9.39
C LEU A 151 -3.56 5.32 8.29
N ALA A 152 -2.26 5.34 8.56
CA ALA A 152 -1.23 5.51 7.53
C ALA A 152 -0.51 4.19 7.28
N ILE A 153 -0.43 3.78 6.02
CA ILE A 153 0.35 2.64 5.54
C ILE A 153 1.54 3.20 4.78
N LEU A 154 2.75 2.93 5.27
CA LEU A 154 3.99 3.44 4.69
C LEU A 154 4.81 2.33 4.02
N ASP A 155 5.48 2.70 2.95
CA ASP A 155 6.57 1.92 2.35
C ASP A 155 7.65 1.65 3.40
N ALA A 156 8.17 0.43 3.44
CA ALA A 156 9.31 0.04 4.26
C ALA A 156 10.27 -0.90 3.52
N THR A 157 10.35 -0.77 2.20
CA THR A 157 11.09 -1.68 1.31
C THR A 157 12.54 -1.87 1.71
N ALA A 158 13.24 -0.78 2.03
CA ALA A 158 14.69 -0.79 2.21
C ALA A 158 15.18 -1.42 3.55
N GLY A 159 14.27 -1.79 4.45
CA GLY A 159 14.62 -2.46 5.72
C GLY A 159 15.55 -1.61 6.58
N GLU A 160 16.64 -2.22 7.10
CA GLU A 160 17.62 -1.55 7.95
C GLU A 160 19.00 -1.43 7.33
N ASN A 161 19.12 -1.65 6.03
CA ASN A 161 20.41 -1.66 5.37
C ASN A 161 20.93 -0.24 5.15
N LEU A 162 21.69 0.28 6.10
CA LEU A 162 22.35 1.58 5.99
C LEU A 162 23.22 1.63 4.74
N GLY A 163 23.05 2.69 3.94
CA GLY A 163 23.79 2.90 2.70
C GLY A 163 23.20 2.18 1.49
N ASP A 164 22.06 1.52 1.62
CA ASP A 164 21.36 0.98 0.46
C ASP A 164 20.79 2.11 -0.40
N PHE A 165 21.09 2.08 -1.70
CA PHE A 165 20.67 3.16 -2.64
C PHE A 165 19.15 3.23 -2.83
N ARG A 166 18.41 2.18 -2.49
CA ARG A 166 16.93 2.18 -2.58
C ARG A 166 16.27 3.23 -1.70
N VAL A 167 16.96 3.78 -0.70
CA VAL A 167 16.46 4.90 0.13
C VAL A 167 16.19 6.18 -0.66
N PHE A 168 16.60 6.27 -1.91
CA PHE A 168 16.23 7.39 -2.79
C PHE A 168 14.84 7.22 -3.43
N GLU A 169 14.25 6.02 -3.34
CA GLU A 169 12.95 5.68 -3.95
C GLU A 169 12.00 4.95 -2.99
N HIS A 170 12.52 4.44 -1.87
CA HIS A 170 11.78 3.69 -0.86
C HIS A 170 12.21 4.07 0.55
N ASN A 171 11.32 3.94 1.52
CA ASN A 171 11.70 4.16 2.91
C ASN A 171 12.47 2.96 3.48
N ASP A 172 13.44 3.28 4.34
CA ASP A 172 13.96 2.35 5.34
C ASP A 172 13.20 2.46 6.67
N LEU A 173 13.50 1.59 7.63
CA LEU A 173 12.83 1.60 8.92
C LEU A 173 13.12 2.85 9.77
N HIS A 174 14.25 3.53 9.58
CA HIS A 174 14.56 4.77 10.28
C HIS A 174 13.75 5.94 9.71
N MET A 175 13.56 5.95 8.38
CA MET A 175 12.77 6.97 7.70
C MET A 175 11.30 6.90 8.14
N VAL A 176 10.69 5.70 8.21
CA VAL A 176 9.29 5.57 8.67
C VAL A 176 9.13 6.03 10.13
N VAL A 177 10.10 5.73 11.00
CA VAL A 177 10.10 6.22 12.39
C VAL A 177 10.19 7.74 12.45
N ALA A 178 11.02 8.36 11.61
CA ALA A 178 11.16 9.81 11.53
C ALA A 178 9.88 10.48 10.98
N ILE A 179 9.25 9.89 9.96
CA ILE A 179 7.95 10.34 9.41
C ILE A 179 6.89 10.31 10.50
N LYS A 180 6.79 9.17 11.24
CA LYS A 180 5.83 9.03 12.35
C LYS A 180 6.07 10.11 13.41
N ALA A 181 7.30 10.31 13.85
CA ALA A 181 7.62 11.33 14.87
C ALA A 181 7.19 12.75 14.44
N ALA A 182 7.31 13.07 13.14
CA ALA A 182 6.90 14.36 12.62
C ALA A 182 5.37 14.55 12.53
N LEU A 183 4.61 13.45 12.35
CA LEU A 183 3.16 13.46 12.08
C LEU A 183 2.34 12.74 13.16
N GLU A 184 2.93 12.40 14.30
CA GLU A 184 2.30 11.59 15.36
C GLU A 184 0.93 12.13 15.81
N LYS A 185 0.76 13.46 15.83
CA LYS A 185 -0.49 14.11 16.25
C LYS A 185 -1.57 14.11 15.16
N ASN A 186 -1.22 13.72 13.95
CA ASN A 186 -2.08 13.81 12.77
C ASN A 186 -2.51 12.43 12.24
N VAL A 187 -1.95 11.35 12.80
CA VAL A 187 -2.26 9.97 12.38
C VAL A 187 -2.51 9.11 13.61
N ASN A 188 -3.65 8.42 13.63
CA ASN A 188 -4.06 7.62 14.79
C ASN A 188 -3.36 6.25 14.85
N ARG A 189 -3.17 5.58 13.70
CA ARG A 189 -2.53 4.27 13.59
C ARG A 189 -1.51 4.26 12.46
N TRP A 190 -0.46 3.49 12.65
CA TRP A 190 0.66 3.40 11.72
C TRP A 190 0.94 1.95 11.36
N MET A 191 1.03 1.68 10.07
CA MET A 191 1.43 0.39 9.53
C MET A 191 2.56 0.54 8.52
N ILE A 192 3.37 -0.50 8.38
CA ILE A 192 4.34 -0.63 7.30
C ILE A 192 3.97 -1.81 6.41
N SER A 193 4.26 -1.67 5.11
CA SER A 193 4.06 -2.67 4.07
C SER A 193 5.13 -2.56 3.00
N HIS A 194 5.01 -3.30 1.91
CA HIS A 194 5.93 -3.31 0.76
C HIS A 194 7.33 -3.78 1.13
N MET A 195 7.43 -4.89 1.86
CA MET A 195 8.71 -5.42 2.34
C MET A 195 9.46 -6.17 1.25
N ALA A 196 10.70 -5.76 0.97
CA ALA A 196 11.60 -6.51 0.10
C ALA A 196 12.03 -7.83 0.75
N ARG A 197 12.14 -8.90 -0.06
CA ARG A 197 12.40 -10.26 0.41
C ARG A 197 13.74 -10.41 1.15
N ILE A 198 14.77 -9.74 0.65
CA ILE A 198 16.15 -9.93 1.15
C ILE A 198 16.60 -8.86 2.16
N LEU A 199 15.78 -7.84 2.43
CA LEU A 199 16.15 -6.70 3.26
C LEU A 199 15.50 -6.71 4.65
N HIS A 200 14.62 -7.68 4.89
CA HIS A 200 13.92 -7.83 6.16
C HIS A 200 14.22 -9.16 6.85
N THR A 201 14.10 -9.14 8.15
CA THR A 201 14.05 -10.36 8.99
C THR A 201 12.70 -11.05 8.84
N GLU A 202 12.53 -12.22 9.48
CA GLU A 202 11.23 -12.89 9.57
C GLU A 202 10.17 -11.94 10.16
N HIS A 203 8.89 -12.15 9.74
CA HIS A 203 7.77 -11.26 10.08
C HIS A 203 7.64 -11.01 11.58
N GLU A 204 7.72 -12.06 12.41
CA GLU A 204 7.53 -11.97 13.85
C GLU A 204 8.59 -11.10 14.52
N ILE A 205 9.84 -11.22 14.06
CA ILE A 205 10.98 -10.41 14.56
C ILE A 205 10.79 -8.95 14.16
N LEU A 206 10.42 -8.71 12.90
CA LEU A 206 10.15 -7.36 12.41
C LEU A 206 8.96 -6.72 13.14
N ALA A 207 7.87 -7.47 13.35
CA ALA A 207 6.69 -7.01 14.06
C ALA A 207 6.99 -6.62 15.51
N GLU A 208 7.71 -7.47 16.26
CA GLU A 208 8.14 -7.15 17.62
C GLU A 208 9.01 -5.89 17.69
N LYS A 209 9.91 -5.74 16.71
CA LYS A 209 10.79 -4.59 16.61
C LYS A 209 9.99 -3.31 16.35
N MET A 210 9.13 -3.31 15.33
CA MET A 210 8.41 -2.13 14.90
C MET A 210 7.30 -1.74 15.87
N ALA A 211 6.76 -2.68 16.65
CA ALA A 211 5.83 -2.40 17.74
C ALA A 211 6.42 -1.46 18.81
N LYS A 212 7.73 -1.53 19.07
CA LYS A 212 8.44 -0.62 20.01
C LYS A 212 8.43 0.84 19.53
N HIS A 213 8.24 1.04 18.23
CA HIS A 213 8.09 2.35 17.59
C HIS A 213 6.63 2.71 17.29
N GLY A 214 5.68 1.86 17.71
CA GLY A 214 4.24 2.06 17.52
C GLY A 214 3.77 1.83 16.08
N PHE A 215 4.43 0.92 15.36
CA PHE A 215 3.99 0.44 14.06
C PHE A 215 3.46 -1.00 14.14
N GLU A 216 2.43 -1.26 13.37
CA GLU A 216 2.02 -2.60 12.99
C GLU A 216 2.72 -2.99 11.67
N VAL A 217 3.02 -4.26 11.50
CA VAL A 217 3.60 -4.78 10.25
C VAL A 217 2.54 -5.59 9.52
N ALA A 218 2.21 -5.16 8.31
CA ALA A 218 1.22 -5.84 7.48
C ALA A 218 1.73 -7.22 7.03
N TYR A 219 0.78 -8.14 6.80
CA TYR A 219 1.01 -9.46 6.19
C TYR A 219 -0.17 -9.82 5.28
N ASP A 220 0.08 -10.74 4.36
CA ASP A 220 -0.92 -11.17 3.38
C ASP A 220 -2.14 -11.81 4.06
N GLY A 221 -3.32 -11.34 3.72
CA GLY A 221 -4.58 -11.75 4.33
C GLY A 221 -4.92 -11.03 5.65
N PHE A 222 -4.10 -10.09 6.12
CA PHE A 222 -4.43 -9.30 7.30
C PHE A 222 -5.65 -8.42 7.04
N GLU A 223 -6.61 -8.51 7.96
CA GLU A 223 -7.82 -7.68 7.94
C GLU A 223 -7.88 -6.78 9.18
N THR A 224 -8.28 -5.54 8.99
CA THR A 224 -8.49 -4.57 10.08
C THR A 224 -9.60 -3.59 9.72
N GLU A 225 -10.12 -2.91 10.73
CA GLU A 225 -11.07 -1.79 10.58
C GLU A 225 -10.48 -0.50 11.14
N ILE A 226 -10.86 0.61 10.53
CA ILE A 226 -10.53 1.96 10.98
C ILE A 226 -11.75 2.80 11.16
#